data_5a63a2c17e39e46cf125778d6b3b8fbe
#
_entry.id   5a63a2c17e39e46cf125778d6b3b8fbe
#
_cell.length_a   1.000
_cell.length_b   1.000
_cell.length_c   1.000
_cell.angle_alpha   90.00
_cell.angle_beta   90.00
_cell.angle_gamma   90.00
#
_symmetry.space_group_name_H-M   'P 1'
#
loop_
_entity.id
_entity.type
_entity.pdbx_description
1 polymer ?
#
loop_
_entity_poly.entity_id
_entity_poly.type
_entity_poly.pdbx_seq_one_letter_code
_entity_poly.pdbx_strand_id
1 'polypeptide(L)'
;MLILAGAGTGKTRAITFRMANLIANGVPAESILAVTFTNKAAEEMRNRVSDLLLRAGVPPSQPWLSTFHSLCARLLRREAPSAGLPRDFAIYDTDDQTAAIKLAMTKLAIEDESLTPRNVLSAISHAKNHGSSPEKMRSEAIGQDGRRVADIFAEYEKLLHQSKALDFDDLLLRTVRLLRESPAVREKWQARFQYIHVDEYRIRIVSNTS
;
A
#
# COMPACT_ATOMS: atom_id res chain seq x y z
N MET A 1 -9.60 10.71 16.51
CA MET A 1 -8.76 10.78 17.73
C MET A 1 -7.34 10.45 17.35
N LEU A 2 -6.38 11.32 17.64
CA LEU A 2 -4.94 11.10 17.44
C LEU A 2 -4.31 10.78 18.80
N ILE A 3 -3.52 9.70 18.88
CA ILE A 3 -2.76 9.34 20.08
C ILE A 3 -1.29 9.53 19.79
N LEU A 4 -0.66 10.52 20.40
CA LEU A 4 0.76 10.76 20.34
C LEU A 4 1.46 10.01 21.48
N ALA A 5 2.33 9.08 21.14
CA ALA A 5 3.01 8.26 22.13
C ALA A 5 4.34 7.74 21.57
N GLY A 6 5.37 7.66 22.39
CA GLY A 6 6.70 7.14 22.03
C GLY A 6 6.71 5.63 21.74
N ALA A 7 7.84 5.11 21.32
CA ALA A 7 8.04 3.66 21.15
C ALA A 7 7.86 2.95 22.52
N GLY A 8 7.21 1.78 22.52
CA GLY A 8 7.01 0.98 23.75
C GLY A 8 5.91 1.47 24.70
N THR A 9 5.23 2.59 24.44
CA THR A 9 4.21 3.19 25.32
C THR A 9 2.83 2.53 25.27
N GLY A 10 2.66 1.42 24.55
CA GLY A 10 1.41 0.67 24.50
C GLY A 10 0.39 1.17 23.48
N LYS A 11 0.79 1.91 22.42
CA LYS A 11 -0.12 2.37 21.35
C LYS A 11 -0.95 1.23 20.75
N THR A 12 -0.29 0.15 20.34
CA THR A 12 -0.96 -1.04 19.79
C THR A 12 -1.94 -1.66 20.79
N ARG A 13 -1.58 -1.63 22.09
CA ARG A 13 -2.48 -2.10 23.15
C ARG A 13 -3.72 -1.21 23.24
N ALA A 14 -3.59 0.10 23.19
CA ALA A 14 -4.73 1.03 23.23
C ALA A 14 -5.70 0.79 22.05
N ILE A 15 -5.16 0.54 20.84
CA ILE A 15 -5.95 0.24 19.64
C ILE A 15 -6.71 -1.09 19.83
N THR A 16 -6.05 -2.15 20.30
CA THR A 16 -6.69 -3.47 20.49
C THR A 16 -7.77 -3.43 21.56
N PHE A 17 -7.55 -2.72 22.68
CA PHE A 17 -8.58 -2.51 23.70
C PHE A 17 -9.77 -1.70 23.16
N ARG A 18 -9.51 -0.65 22.37
CA ARG A 18 -10.58 0.14 21.75
C ARG A 18 -11.43 -0.70 20.80
N MET A 19 -10.81 -1.51 19.95
CA MET A 19 -11.56 -2.40 19.05
C MET A 19 -12.39 -3.40 19.81
N ALA A 20 -11.82 -4.08 20.81
CA ALA A 20 -12.56 -5.04 21.65
C ALA A 20 -13.72 -4.36 22.37
N ASN A 21 -13.52 -3.15 22.92
CA ASN A 21 -14.58 -2.39 23.57
C ASN A 21 -15.71 -1.99 22.61
N LEU A 22 -15.39 -1.58 21.37
CA LEU A 22 -16.40 -1.28 20.35
C LEU A 22 -17.27 -2.51 20.06
N ILE A 23 -16.63 -3.67 19.86
CA ILE A 23 -17.31 -4.92 19.56
C ILE A 23 -18.17 -5.36 20.77
N ALA A 24 -17.64 -5.28 21.99
CA ALA A 24 -18.37 -5.63 23.20
C ALA A 24 -19.59 -4.72 23.44
N ASN A 25 -19.59 -3.51 22.90
CA ASN A 25 -20.72 -2.57 22.92
C ASN A 25 -21.62 -2.67 21.68
N GLY A 26 -21.54 -3.77 20.92
CA GLY A 26 -22.47 -4.07 19.82
C GLY A 26 -22.08 -3.50 18.46
N VAL A 27 -20.88 -2.94 18.30
CA VAL A 27 -20.39 -2.51 16.98
C VAL A 27 -20.03 -3.74 16.16
N PRO A 28 -20.59 -3.93 14.95
CA PRO A 28 -20.23 -5.06 14.09
C PRO A 28 -18.73 -5.07 13.77
N ALA A 29 -18.06 -6.20 13.99
CA ALA A 29 -16.62 -6.30 13.80
C ALA A 29 -16.21 -6.00 12.34
N GLU A 30 -17.05 -6.35 11.35
CA GLU A 30 -16.84 -6.07 9.94
C GLU A 30 -16.87 -4.58 9.57
N SER A 31 -17.38 -3.72 10.45
CA SER A 31 -17.37 -2.27 10.30
C SER A 31 -16.07 -1.62 10.83
N ILE A 32 -15.20 -2.41 11.43
CA ILE A 32 -13.95 -1.96 12.01
C ILE A 32 -12.79 -2.37 11.12
N LEU A 33 -12.00 -1.38 10.67
CA LEU A 33 -10.75 -1.56 9.95
C LEU A 33 -9.58 -1.16 10.85
N ALA A 34 -8.56 -2.01 10.95
CA ALA A 34 -7.29 -1.63 11.53
C ALA A 34 -6.15 -1.94 10.58
N VAL A 35 -5.27 -0.97 10.38
CA VAL A 35 -4.15 -1.07 9.44
C VAL A 35 -2.84 -0.84 10.15
N THR A 36 -1.88 -1.71 9.86
CA THR A 36 -0.51 -1.65 10.39
C THR A 36 0.52 -1.87 9.28
N PHE A 37 1.81 -1.75 9.59
CA PHE A 37 2.87 -1.88 8.59
C PHE A 37 3.28 -3.33 8.32
N THR A 38 3.19 -4.23 9.31
CA THR A 38 3.70 -5.60 9.18
C THR A 38 2.61 -6.64 9.38
N ASN A 39 2.71 -7.76 8.68
CA ASN A 39 1.81 -8.90 8.86
C ASN A 39 1.88 -9.45 10.29
N LYS A 40 3.07 -9.46 10.90
CA LYS A 40 3.26 -9.88 12.28
C LYS A 40 2.45 -8.99 13.25
N ALA A 41 2.53 -7.67 13.09
CA ALA A 41 1.76 -6.76 13.94
C ALA A 41 0.25 -6.93 13.74
N ALA A 42 -0.21 -7.14 12.49
CA ALA A 42 -1.61 -7.42 12.21
C ALA A 42 -2.11 -8.72 12.88
N GLU A 43 -1.28 -9.75 12.87
CA GLU A 43 -1.58 -11.03 13.54
C GLU A 43 -1.60 -10.90 15.06
N GLU A 44 -0.61 -10.23 15.65
CA GLU A 44 -0.58 -9.95 17.09
C GLU A 44 -1.81 -9.14 17.55
N MET A 45 -2.22 -8.13 16.77
CA MET A 45 -3.45 -7.38 17.06
C MET A 45 -4.68 -8.29 17.01
N ARG A 46 -4.78 -9.16 16.01
CA ARG A 46 -5.90 -10.10 15.86
C ARG A 46 -6.02 -11.00 17.07
N ASN A 47 -4.90 -11.62 17.47
CA ASN A 47 -4.86 -12.51 18.62
C ASN A 47 -5.27 -11.78 19.91
N ARG A 48 -4.74 -10.57 20.13
CA ARG A 48 -5.08 -9.76 21.32
C ARG A 48 -6.57 -9.36 21.36
N VAL A 49 -7.15 -8.98 20.21
CA VAL A 49 -8.58 -8.64 20.15
C VAL A 49 -9.42 -9.88 20.47
N SER A 50 -9.07 -11.03 19.89
CA SER A 50 -9.78 -12.30 20.17
C SER A 50 -9.71 -12.69 21.64
N ASP A 51 -8.54 -12.59 22.28
CA ASP A 51 -8.36 -12.87 23.70
C ASP A 51 -9.19 -11.91 24.60
N LEU A 52 -9.23 -10.64 24.25
CA LEU A 52 -10.01 -9.64 25.00
C LEU A 52 -11.51 -9.92 24.91
N LEU A 53 -12.01 -10.26 23.72
CA LEU A 53 -13.42 -10.61 23.52
C LEU A 53 -13.79 -11.88 24.28
N LEU A 54 -12.94 -12.91 24.23
CA LEU A 54 -13.16 -14.15 24.96
C LEU A 54 -13.26 -13.90 26.47
N ARG A 55 -12.36 -13.09 27.04
CA ARG A 55 -12.39 -12.71 28.46
C ARG A 55 -13.63 -11.89 28.84
N ALA A 56 -14.18 -11.14 27.90
CA ALA A 56 -15.39 -10.36 28.08
C ALA A 56 -16.69 -11.20 27.87
N GLY A 57 -16.57 -12.50 27.56
CA GLY A 57 -17.74 -13.34 27.27
C GLY A 57 -18.43 -13.01 25.94
N VAL A 58 -17.74 -12.29 25.04
CA VAL A 58 -18.26 -11.91 23.73
C VAL A 58 -17.88 -12.98 22.70
N PRO A 59 -18.82 -13.40 21.84
CA PRO A 59 -18.51 -14.36 20.78
C PRO A 59 -17.33 -13.90 19.90
N PRO A 60 -16.47 -14.82 19.45
CA PRO A 60 -15.36 -14.48 18.59
C PRO A 60 -15.84 -13.79 17.31
N SER A 61 -15.39 -12.58 17.11
CA SER A 61 -15.63 -11.81 15.89
C SER A 61 -14.34 -11.10 15.49
N GLN A 62 -14.11 -10.99 14.20
CA GLN A 62 -12.83 -10.48 13.70
C GLN A 62 -13.03 -9.18 12.92
N PRO A 63 -12.47 -8.06 13.40
CA PRO A 63 -12.36 -6.84 12.61
C PRO A 63 -11.44 -7.08 11.40
N TRP A 64 -11.52 -6.19 10.42
CA TRP A 64 -10.61 -6.26 9.28
C TRP A 64 -9.23 -5.71 9.68
N LEU A 65 -8.32 -6.64 9.99
CA LEU A 65 -6.94 -6.36 10.38
C LEU A 65 -6.01 -6.75 9.24
N SER A 66 -5.22 -5.82 8.72
CA SER A 66 -4.29 -6.07 7.62
C SER A 66 -3.16 -5.03 7.56
N THR A 67 -2.18 -5.27 6.70
CA THR A 67 -1.24 -4.23 6.28
C THR A 67 -1.87 -3.33 5.21
N PHE A 68 -1.29 -2.13 4.99
CA PHE A 68 -1.74 -1.23 3.92
C PHE A 68 -1.75 -1.93 2.55
N HIS A 69 -0.67 -2.61 2.19
CA HIS A 69 -0.57 -3.32 0.91
C HIS A 69 -1.62 -4.42 0.78
N SER A 70 -1.83 -5.21 1.83
CA SER A 70 -2.86 -6.26 1.84
C SER A 70 -4.27 -5.69 1.73
N LEU A 71 -4.56 -4.56 2.38
CA LEU A 71 -5.82 -3.85 2.24
C LEU A 71 -6.02 -3.40 0.79
N CYS A 72 -5.02 -2.73 0.21
CA CYS A 72 -5.07 -2.22 -1.15
C CYS A 72 -5.27 -3.35 -2.18
N ALA A 73 -4.50 -4.42 -2.07
CA ALA A 73 -4.64 -5.59 -2.95
C ALA A 73 -6.06 -6.20 -2.88
N ARG A 74 -6.61 -6.36 -1.68
CA ARG A 74 -7.98 -6.89 -1.49
C ARG A 74 -9.04 -5.94 -2.03
N LEU A 75 -8.87 -4.63 -1.83
CA LEU A 75 -9.78 -3.62 -2.35
C LEU A 75 -9.75 -3.61 -3.87
N LEU A 76 -8.57 -3.53 -4.49
CA LEU A 76 -8.40 -3.54 -5.94
C LEU A 76 -8.97 -4.81 -6.57
N ARG A 77 -8.79 -5.99 -5.97
CA ARG A 77 -9.39 -7.23 -6.48
C ARG A 77 -10.92 -7.23 -6.40
N ARG A 78 -11.50 -6.64 -5.35
CA ARG A 78 -12.95 -6.54 -5.21
C ARG A 78 -13.58 -5.55 -6.17
N GLU A 79 -12.88 -4.46 -6.43
CA GLU A 79 -13.31 -3.36 -7.30
C GLU A 79 -12.58 -3.40 -8.66
N ALA A 80 -12.06 -4.57 -9.06
CA ALA A 80 -11.25 -4.72 -10.26
C ALA A 80 -11.88 -4.11 -11.54
N PRO A 81 -13.19 -4.28 -11.83
CA PRO A 81 -13.81 -3.63 -12.96
C PRO A 81 -13.74 -2.10 -12.90
N SER A 82 -14.00 -1.51 -11.73
CA SER A 82 -13.91 -0.06 -11.52
C SER A 82 -12.48 0.47 -11.54
N ALA A 83 -11.51 -0.38 -11.23
CA ALA A 83 -10.08 -0.05 -11.28
C ALA A 83 -9.45 -0.28 -12.66
N GLY A 84 -10.18 -0.82 -13.62
CA GLY A 84 -9.65 -1.21 -14.94
C GLY A 84 -8.60 -2.34 -14.85
N LEU A 85 -8.76 -3.25 -13.89
CA LEU A 85 -7.82 -4.33 -13.62
C LEU A 85 -8.48 -5.70 -13.79
N PRO A 86 -7.75 -6.75 -14.17
CA PRO A 86 -8.21 -8.11 -14.01
C PRO A 86 -8.28 -8.47 -12.52
N ARG A 87 -9.21 -9.35 -12.13
CA ARG A 87 -9.34 -9.77 -10.72
C ARG A 87 -8.15 -10.59 -10.22
N ASP A 88 -7.48 -11.24 -11.12
CA ASP A 88 -6.36 -12.17 -10.92
C ASP A 88 -5.00 -11.54 -11.19
N PHE A 89 -4.90 -10.20 -11.16
CA PHE A 89 -3.62 -9.54 -11.38
C PHE A 89 -2.53 -10.11 -10.46
N ALA A 90 -1.34 -10.27 -10.99
CA ALA A 90 -0.16 -10.67 -10.22
C ALA A 90 0.37 -9.50 -9.38
N ILE A 91 1.02 -9.82 -8.28
CA ILE A 91 1.74 -8.82 -7.47
C ILE A 91 3.22 -9.19 -7.54
N TYR A 92 4.02 -8.29 -8.12
CA TYR A 92 5.46 -8.44 -8.22
C TYR A 92 6.11 -8.07 -6.90
N ASP A 93 6.84 -9.01 -6.33
CA ASP A 93 7.70 -8.75 -5.18
C ASP A 93 9.02 -8.07 -5.61
N THR A 94 9.95 -7.88 -4.69
CA THR A 94 11.22 -7.19 -4.97
C THR A 94 12.08 -7.96 -5.98
N ASP A 95 12.03 -9.28 -5.96
CA ASP A 95 12.81 -10.13 -6.88
C ASP A 95 12.20 -10.10 -8.29
N ASP A 96 10.87 -10.19 -8.38
CA ASP A 96 10.12 -10.04 -9.63
C ASP A 96 10.35 -8.66 -10.26
N GLN A 97 10.27 -7.60 -9.47
CA GLN A 97 10.53 -6.22 -9.91
C GLN A 97 11.97 -6.07 -10.43
N THR A 98 12.94 -6.62 -9.70
CA THR A 98 14.35 -6.57 -10.09
C THR A 98 14.58 -7.33 -11.40
N ALA A 99 13.94 -8.49 -11.59
CA ALA A 99 14.00 -9.26 -12.82
C ALA A 99 13.38 -8.50 -14.00
N ALA A 100 12.22 -7.86 -13.78
CA ALA A 100 11.57 -7.04 -14.79
C ALA A 100 12.43 -5.82 -15.21
N ILE A 101 13.11 -5.18 -14.26
CA ILE A 101 14.05 -4.08 -14.57
C ILE A 101 15.26 -4.59 -15.38
N LYS A 102 15.86 -5.72 -15.01
CA LYS A 102 16.93 -6.32 -15.80
C LYS A 102 16.49 -6.60 -17.25
N LEU A 103 15.28 -7.14 -17.41
CA LEU A 103 14.71 -7.39 -18.73
C LEU A 103 14.49 -6.09 -19.50
N ALA A 104 14.00 -5.03 -18.86
CA ALA A 104 13.84 -3.71 -19.47
C ALA A 104 15.19 -3.13 -19.93
N MET A 105 16.23 -3.21 -19.09
CA MET A 105 17.59 -2.77 -19.43
C MET A 105 18.15 -3.55 -20.63
N THR A 106 17.98 -4.87 -20.65
CA THR A 106 18.41 -5.71 -21.76
C THR A 106 17.71 -5.34 -23.07
N LYS A 107 16.39 -5.14 -23.04
CA LYS A 107 15.61 -4.73 -24.21
C LYS A 107 16.02 -3.36 -24.77
N LEU A 108 16.47 -2.47 -23.91
CA LEU A 108 16.94 -1.13 -24.29
C LEU A 108 18.44 -1.09 -24.63
N ALA A 109 19.13 -2.23 -24.58
CA ALA A 109 20.57 -2.33 -24.77
C ALA A 109 21.35 -1.36 -23.84
N ILE A 110 20.89 -1.21 -22.60
CA ILE A 110 21.55 -0.39 -21.58
C ILE A 110 22.46 -1.30 -20.76
N GLU A 111 23.75 -1.27 -21.09
CA GLU A 111 24.84 -1.92 -20.36
C GLU A 111 25.67 -0.84 -19.68
N ASP A 112 25.31 -0.48 -18.44
CA ASP A 112 25.97 0.57 -17.67
C ASP A 112 26.17 0.08 -16.23
N GLU A 113 27.42 -0.09 -15.82
CA GLU A 113 27.77 -0.55 -14.47
C GLU A 113 27.31 0.41 -13.37
N SER A 114 27.12 1.68 -13.69
CA SER A 114 26.62 2.70 -12.75
C SER A 114 25.11 2.54 -12.48
N LEU A 115 24.36 1.98 -13.43
CA LEU A 115 22.90 1.78 -13.35
C LEU A 115 22.57 0.36 -12.89
N THR A 116 22.77 0.08 -11.60
CA THR A 116 22.37 -1.23 -11.07
C THR A 116 20.83 -1.35 -11.04
N PRO A 117 20.27 -2.54 -11.30
CA PRO A 117 18.82 -2.76 -11.25
C PRO A 117 18.19 -2.31 -9.94
N ARG A 118 18.90 -2.43 -8.81
CA ARG A 118 18.45 -2.00 -7.50
C ARG A 118 18.34 -0.47 -7.39
N ASN A 119 19.32 0.25 -7.93
CA ASN A 119 19.31 1.70 -7.93
C ASN A 119 18.19 2.25 -8.84
N VAL A 120 18.01 1.62 -9.99
CA VAL A 120 16.91 1.94 -10.91
C VAL A 120 15.56 1.68 -10.27
N LEU A 121 15.37 0.53 -9.60
CA LEU A 121 14.15 0.22 -8.86
C LEU A 121 13.86 1.28 -7.79
N SER A 122 14.87 1.68 -7.03
CA SER A 122 14.73 2.73 -6.01
C SER A 122 14.32 4.08 -6.62
N ALA A 123 14.90 4.44 -7.77
CA ALA A 123 14.55 5.67 -8.47
C ALA A 123 13.12 5.65 -9.02
N ILE A 124 12.67 4.51 -9.57
CA ILE A 124 11.31 4.32 -10.05
C ILE A 124 10.31 4.38 -8.90
N SER A 125 10.57 3.67 -7.79
CA SER A 125 9.73 3.72 -6.60
C SER A 125 9.62 5.14 -6.05
N HIS A 126 10.74 5.88 -5.98
CA HIS A 126 10.71 7.28 -5.59
C HIS A 126 9.86 8.12 -6.54
N ALA A 127 9.99 7.96 -7.85
CA ALA A 127 9.19 8.67 -8.84
C ALA A 127 7.69 8.36 -8.69
N LYS A 128 7.30 7.09 -8.60
CA LYS A 128 5.92 6.66 -8.36
C LYS A 128 5.34 7.31 -7.10
N ASN A 129 6.06 7.25 -5.99
CA ASN A 129 5.60 7.81 -4.70
C ASN A 129 5.45 9.35 -4.71
N HIS A 130 6.08 10.04 -5.66
CA HIS A 130 5.93 11.48 -5.89
C HIS A 130 4.97 11.81 -7.05
N GLY A 131 4.22 10.82 -7.54
CA GLY A 131 3.26 11.01 -8.63
C GLY A 131 3.90 11.38 -9.97
N SER A 132 5.16 10.99 -10.17
CA SER A 132 5.86 11.20 -11.43
C SER A 132 5.63 10.02 -12.37
N SER A 133 5.32 10.32 -13.64
CA SER A 133 5.26 9.33 -14.72
C SER A 133 6.62 9.18 -15.40
N PRO A 134 6.84 8.13 -16.21
CA PRO A 134 8.04 8.00 -17.04
C PRO A 134 8.29 9.23 -17.92
N GLU A 135 7.24 9.80 -18.52
CA GLU A 135 7.32 10.98 -19.40
C GLU A 135 7.73 12.21 -18.60
N LYS A 136 7.13 12.40 -17.41
CA LYS A 136 7.49 13.51 -16.52
C LYS A 136 8.93 13.37 -16.05
N MET A 137 9.32 12.17 -15.59
CA MET A 137 10.69 11.90 -15.18
C MET A 137 11.68 12.17 -16.32
N ARG A 138 11.34 11.81 -17.57
CA ARG A 138 12.17 12.08 -18.73
C ARG A 138 12.32 13.57 -19.03
N SER A 139 11.23 14.34 -18.89
CA SER A 139 11.26 15.80 -19.14
C SER A 139 12.06 16.57 -18.09
N GLU A 140 12.09 16.06 -16.85
CA GLU A 140 12.81 16.67 -15.73
C GLU A 140 14.25 16.12 -15.58
N ALA A 141 14.62 15.10 -16.37
CA ALA A 141 15.90 14.40 -16.26
C ALA A 141 17.10 15.30 -16.59
N ILE A 142 18.04 15.37 -15.67
CA ILE A 142 19.33 16.03 -15.87
C ILE A 142 20.36 14.99 -16.31
N GLY A 143 21.01 15.21 -17.46
CA GLY A 143 22.03 14.32 -18.00
C GLY A 143 21.49 13.04 -18.68
N GLN A 144 22.41 12.17 -19.07
CA GLN A 144 22.09 10.96 -19.83
C GLN A 144 21.52 9.86 -18.94
N ASP A 145 22.04 9.71 -17.72
CA ASP A 145 21.60 8.65 -16.79
C ASP A 145 20.16 8.84 -16.34
N GLY A 146 19.76 10.08 -16.05
CA GLY A 146 18.36 10.38 -15.72
C GLY A 146 17.39 10.03 -16.84
N ARG A 147 17.79 10.27 -18.11
CA ARG A 147 16.97 9.89 -19.28
C ARG A 147 16.91 8.37 -19.46
N ARG A 148 18.04 7.67 -19.28
CA ARG A 148 18.07 6.21 -19.32
C ARG A 148 17.17 5.59 -18.25
N VAL A 149 17.20 6.09 -17.02
CA VAL A 149 16.30 5.63 -15.94
C VAL A 149 14.84 5.85 -16.31
N ALA A 150 14.49 6.99 -16.92
CA ALA A 150 13.13 7.25 -17.38
C ALA A 150 12.71 6.30 -18.51
N ASP A 151 13.62 5.96 -19.43
CA ASP A 151 13.37 4.98 -20.50
C ASP A 151 13.18 3.57 -19.93
N ILE A 152 14.00 3.17 -18.95
CA ILE A 152 13.83 1.89 -18.24
C ILE A 152 12.48 1.88 -17.48
N PHE A 153 12.10 2.98 -16.86
CA PHE A 153 10.81 3.10 -16.19
C PHE A 153 9.65 2.88 -17.16
N ALA A 154 9.68 3.51 -18.33
CA ALA A 154 8.66 3.33 -19.36
C ALA A 154 8.56 1.88 -19.83
N GLU A 155 9.68 1.19 -20.05
CA GLU A 155 9.67 -0.21 -20.46
C GLU A 155 9.24 -1.14 -19.32
N TYR A 156 9.61 -0.85 -18.07
CA TYR A 156 9.16 -1.56 -16.88
C TYR A 156 7.64 -1.51 -16.72
N GLU A 157 7.02 -0.33 -16.88
CA GLU A 157 5.55 -0.19 -16.84
C GLU A 157 4.86 -1.01 -17.94
N LYS A 158 5.45 -1.08 -19.15
CA LYS A 158 4.94 -1.93 -20.24
C LYS A 158 5.01 -3.41 -19.87
N LEU A 159 6.10 -3.85 -19.25
CA LEU A 159 6.27 -5.24 -18.81
C LEU A 159 5.24 -5.60 -17.73
N LEU A 160 5.04 -4.75 -16.74
CA LEU A 160 3.99 -4.93 -15.73
C LEU A 160 2.61 -5.04 -16.38
N HIS A 161 2.29 -4.13 -17.30
CA HIS A 161 1.00 -4.14 -17.99
C HIS A 161 0.79 -5.42 -18.83
N GLN A 162 1.80 -5.86 -19.58
CA GLN A 162 1.76 -7.10 -20.39
C GLN A 162 1.56 -8.34 -19.53
N SER A 163 2.19 -8.37 -18.35
CA SER A 163 2.06 -9.46 -17.37
C SER A 163 0.81 -9.36 -16.51
N LYS A 164 -0.03 -8.33 -16.71
CA LYS A 164 -1.18 -8.02 -15.85
C LYS A 164 -0.77 -7.98 -14.37
N ALA A 165 0.38 -7.38 -14.08
CA ALA A 165 0.98 -7.31 -12.76
C ALA A 165 0.94 -5.88 -12.22
N LEU A 166 0.95 -5.77 -10.90
CA LEU A 166 1.16 -4.54 -10.14
C LEU A 166 2.35 -4.75 -9.21
N ASP A 167 3.16 -3.73 -9.01
CA ASP A 167 4.13 -3.72 -7.93
C ASP A 167 3.53 -3.17 -6.62
N PHE A 168 4.34 -3.12 -5.56
CA PHE A 168 3.86 -2.64 -4.25
C PHE A 168 3.45 -1.17 -4.28
N ASP A 169 4.17 -0.32 -5.02
CA ASP A 169 3.83 1.10 -5.16
C ASP A 169 2.49 1.26 -5.90
N ASP A 170 2.28 0.49 -6.96
CA ASP A 170 1.03 0.47 -7.73
C ASP A 170 -0.19 0.11 -6.87
N LEU A 171 -0.05 -0.82 -5.93
CA LEU A 171 -1.16 -1.18 -5.05
C LEU A 171 -1.70 0.04 -4.29
N LEU A 172 -0.79 0.86 -3.75
CA LEU A 172 -1.15 2.07 -3.01
C LEU A 172 -1.69 3.14 -3.95
N LEU A 173 -0.96 3.45 -5.01
CA LEU A 173 -1.30 4.52 -5.95
C LEU A 173 -2.63 4.27 -6.64
N ARG A 174 -2.87 3.06 -7.17
CA ARG A 174 -4.11 2.71 -7.84
C ARG A 174 -5.29 2.66 -6.88
N THR A 175 -5.08 2.26 -5.63
CA THR A 175 -6.14 2.33 -4.61
C THR A 175 -6.53 3.77 -4.32
N VAL A 176 -5.55 4.66 -4.11
CA VAL A 176 -5.81 6.09 -3.87
C VAL A 176 -6.52 6.71 -5.07
N ARG A 177 -6.06 6.41 -6.28
CA ARG A 177 -6.67 6.88 -7.52
C ARG A 177 -8.11 6.41 -7.64
N LEU A 178 -8.38 5.11 -7.47
CA LEU A 178 -9.70 4.53 -7.53
C LEU A 178 -10.68 5.21 -6.55
N LEU A 179 -10.25 5.41 -5.30
CA LEU A 179 -11.07 6.05 -4.28
C LEU A 179 -11.31 7.55 -4.55
N ARG A 180 -10.41 8.22 -5.25
CA ARG A 180 -10.57 9.63 -5.66
C ARG A 180 -11.50 9.76 -6.88
N GLU A 181 -11.30 8.92 -7.89
CA GLU A 181 -11.98 9.01 -9.19
C GLU A 181 -13.36 8.33 -9.21
N SER A 182 -13.64 7.40 -8.28
CA SER A 182 -14.92 6.70 -8.19
C SER A 182 -15.66 6.99 -6.88
N PRO A 183 -16.59 7.98 -6.88
CA PRO A 183 -17.40 8.27 -5.69
C PRO A 183 -18.19 7.06 -5.20
N ALA A 184 -18.77 6.28 -6.10
CA ALA A 184 -19.55 5.09 -5.74
C ALA A 184 -18.71 4.04 -4.99
N VAL A 185 -17.47 3.80 -5.42
CA VAL A 185 -16.55 2.89 -4.70
C VAL A 185 -16.17 3.48 -3.35
N ARG A 186 -15.84 4.77 -3.30
CA ARG A 186 -15.51 5.45 -2.05
C ARG A 186 -16.63 5.38 -1.03
N GLU A 187 -17.85 5.72 -1.41
CA GLU A 187 -19.04 5.69 -0.54
C GLU A 187 -19.33 4.28 -0.04
N LYS A 188 -19.24 3.27 -0.91
CA LYS A 188 -19.38 1.86 -0.53
C LYS A 188 -18.41 1.45 0.59
N TRP A 189 -17.13 1.84 0.49
CA TRP A 189 -16.13 1.49 1.48
C TRP A 189 -16.21 2.36 2.74
N GLN A 190 -16.63 3.62 2.63
CA GLN A 190 -16.94 4.50 3.77
C GLN A 190 -18.14 3.98 4.57
N ALA A 191 -19.19 3.53 3.90
CA ALA A 191 -20.35 2.92 4.57
C ALA A 191 -19.98 1.60 5.27
N ARG A 192 -19.03 0.85 4.71
CA ARG A 192 -18.54 -0.40 5.30
C ARG A 192 -17.69 -0.14 6.55
N PHE A 193 -16.70 0.74 6.47
CA PHE A 193 -15.75 0.98 7.55
C PHE A 193 -16.09 2.24 8.33
N GLN A 194 -16.91 2.09 9.37
CA GLN A 194 -17.31 3.17 10.25
C GLN A 194 -16.21 3.55 11.25
N TYR A 195 -15.33 2.60 11.59
CA TYR A 195 -14.23 2.80 12.52
C TYR A 195 -12.91 2.38 11.86
N ILE A 196 -12.01 3.34 11.70
CA ILE A 196 -10.69 3.11 11.10
C ILE A 196 -9.61 3.40 12.15
N HIS A 197 -8.75 2.43 12.37
CA HIS A 197 -7.60 2.52 13.25
C HIS A 197 -6.32 2.36 12.41
N VAL A 198 -5.39 3.30 12.58
CA VAL A 198 -4.07 3.24 11.92
C VAL A 198 -3.02 3.19 13.02
N ASP A 199 -2.27 2.08 13.06
CA ASP A 199 -1.10 1.95 13.93
C ASP A 199 0.13 2.57 13.25
N GLU A 200 0.98 3.24 14.02
CA GLU A 200 2.19 3.92 13.54
C GLU A 200 1.93 5.02 12.48
N TYR A 201 0.92 5.85 12.67
CA TYR A 201 0.71 7.01 11.82
C TYR A 201 1.87 8.00 11.95
N ARG A 202 2.73 8.09 10.92
CA ARG A 202 3.83 9.04 10.86
C ARG A 202 3.43 10.25 10.03
N ILE A 203 3.33 11.42 10.66
CA ILE A 203 3.16 12.68 9.95
C ILE A 203 4.53 13.09 9.41
N ARG A 204 4.73 13.03 8.09
CA ARG A 204 5.82 13.76 7.45
C ARG A 204 5.37 15.22 7.31
N ILE A 205 5.92 16.09 8.13
CA ILE A 205 5.84 17.54 7.90
C ILE A 205 6.77 17.81 6.72
N VAL A 206 6.20 17.98 5.53
CA VAL A 206 6.94 18.57 4.41
C VAL A 206 6.99 20.06 4.72
N SER A 207 8.10 20.53 5.27
CA SER A 207 8.37 21.96 5.36
C SER A 207 8.54 22.48 3.92
N ASN A 208 7.50 23.12 3.39
CA ASN A 208 7.67 24.03 2.26
C ASN A 208 8.52 25.20 2.77
N THR A 209 9.84 25.09 2.66
CA THR A 209 10.70 26.26 2.63
C THR A 209 10.62 26.83 1.22
N SER A 210 9.98 27.98 1.15
CA SER A 210 9.89 28.89 0.02
C SER A 210 11.26 29.30 -0.47
#